data_b0bbecd1b246ae83806023aa4921af34
#
_entry.id   b0bbecd1b246ae83806023aa4921af34
#
_cell.length_a   1.000
_cell.length_b   1.000
_cell.length_c   1.000
_cell.angle_alpha   90.00
_cell.angle_beta   90.00
_cell.angle_gamma   90.00
#
_symmetry.space_group_name_H-M   'P 1'
#
loop_
_entity.id
_entity.type
_entity.pdbx_description
1 polymer ?
#
loop_
_entity_poly.entity_id
_entity_poly.type
_entity_poly.pdbx_seq_one_letter_code
_entity_poly.pdbx_strand_id
1 'polypeptide(L)'
;MKRYDDVNIIKAYACLSVFGSHWFGTFGSWGSNKVNALMEIGPLPLFRYGTFGVSLFLMISGMLIADKVYSGRFTSWSSEILRRYLKLTCPLTVTFLLAYLFYRGGLFYTVRVAPRLENEWLSNFYSYLPGGLKAIRYAWFDTIFKADSTYYGPSWMLTYTFMGSILTLVLSSALREVGTRQKILILAGVAAVLIGMNSFYICLLLGNGICLLMLAVEKSMKERGRKENLLKDGEGKYGIFGAALWIFSIWFVRKSFWIGTALGAHGFLGGLGTMEFY
;
A
#
# COMPACT_ATOMS: atom_id res chain seq x y z
N MET A 1 8.11 15.14 17.85
CA MET A 1 7.84 14.97 16.41
C MET A 1 8.72 13.93 15.72
N LYS A 2 9.84 13.50 16.33
CA LYS A 2 10.78 12.48 15.78
C LYS A 2 10.28 11.02 15.71
N ARG A 3 9.04 10.73 16.13
CA ARG A 3 8.57 9.34 16.37
C ARG A 3 8.35 8.49 15.10
N TYR A 4 8.30 9.10 13.92
CA TYR A 4 7.93 8.41 12.67
C TYR A 4 8.83 8.78 11.47
N ASP A 5 10.03 9.32 11.71
CA ASP A 5 10.89 9.73 10.60
C ASP A 5 11.29 8.53 9.73
N ASP A 6 11.64 7.39 10.35
CA ASP A 6 11.95 6.14 9.61
C ASP A 6 10.75 5.64 8.80
N VAL A 7 9.52 5.74 9.36
CA VAL A 7 8.28 5.36 8.65
C VAL A 7 8.05 6.27 7.45
N ASN A 8 8.40 7.56 7.55
CA ASN A 8 8.27 8.51 6.44
C ASN A 8 9.28 8.20 5.34
N ILE A 9 10.51 7.80 5.68
CA ILE A 9 11.52 7.34 4.71
C ILE A 9 11.01 6.13 3.94
N ILE A 10 10.48 5.12 4.64
CA ILE A 10 9.93 3.92 4.02
C ILE A 10 8.74 4.26 3.10
N LYS A 11 7.87 5.19 3.51
CA LYS A 11 6.77 5.67 2.67
C LYS A 11 7.27 6.39 1.43
N ALA A 12 8.31 7.23 1.56
CA ALA A 12 8.91 7.91 0.41
C ALA A 12 9.48 6.90 -0.59
N TYR A 13 10.17 5.87 -0.09
CA TYR A 13 10.66 4.78 -0.92
C TYR A 13 9.51 4.02 -1.63
N ALA A 14 8.43 3.71 -0.91
CA ALA A 14 7.25 3.07 -1.49
C ALA A 14 6.61 3.94 -2.59
N CYS A 15 6.55 5.27 -2.40
CA CYS A 15 6.11 6.20 -3.46
C CYS A 15 7.00 6.12 -4.71
N LEU A 16 8.32 6.12 -4.53
CA LEU A 16 9.27 5.99 -5.64
C LEU A 16 9.13 4.65 -6.36
N SER A 17 8.89 3.56 -5.63
CA SER A 17 8.64 2.24 -6.21
C SER A 17 7.38 2.24 -7.09
N VAL A 18 6.27 2.79 -6.60
CA VAL A 18 5.03 2.91 -7.38
C VAL A 18 5.22 3.81 -8.60
N PHE A 19 5.86 4.98 -8.42
CA PHE A 19 6.17 5.86 -9.55
C PHE A 19 7.04 5.18 -10.59
N GLY A 20 8.12 4.52 -10.15
CA GLY A 20 9.05 3.80 -11.02
C GLY A 20 8.35 2.70 -11.81
N SER A 21 7.45 1.92 -11.17
CA SER A 21 6.71 0.87 -11.87
C SER A 21 5.83 1.42 -12.99
N HIS A 22 5.14 2.52 -12.78
CA HIS A 22 4.37 3.19 -13.82
C HIS A 22 5.25 3.77 -14.92
N TRP A 23 6.39 4.36 -14.56
CA TRP A 23 7.36 4.87 -15.53
C TRP A 23 7.90 3.74 -16.41
N PHE A 24 8.39 2.65 -15.82
CA PHE A 24 8.90 1.50 -16.56
C PHE A 24 7.81 0.76 -17.32
N GLY A 25 6.59 0.68 -16.79
CA GLY A 25 5.43 0.13 -17.49
C GLY A 25 5.06 0.93 -18.74
N THR A 26 5.25 2.27 -18.70
CA THR A 26 4.96 3.14 -19.85
C THR A 26 6.08 3.14 -20.88
N PHE A 27 7.34 3.21 -20.45
CA PHE A 27 8.49 3.47 -21.32
C PHE A 27 9.51 2.33 -21.38
N GLY A 28 9.26 1.21 -20.68
CA GLY A 28 10.23 0.12 -20.55
C GLY A 28 10.63 -0.56 -21.85
N SER A 29 9.75 -0.57 -22.88
CA SER A 29 10.03 -1.07 -24.21
C SER A 29 11.03 -0.18 -24.98
N TRP A 30 11.18 1.08 -24.59
CA TRP A 30 12.09 2.05 -25.19
C TRP A 30 13.45 2.11 -24.50
N GLY A 31 13.58 1.47 -23.32
CA GLY A 31 14.85 1.39 -22.61
C GLY A 31 15.88 0.58 -23.41
N SER A 32 17.13 1.04 -23.43
CA SER A 32 18.21 0.21 -23.96
C SER A 32 18.33 -1.07 -23.13
N ASN A 33 18.75 -2.18 -23.76
CA ASN A 33 19.01 -3.46 -23.06
C ASN A 33 19.96 -3.27 -21.87
N LYS A 34 20.86 -2.28 -21.91
CA LYS A 34 21.76 -1.92 -20.80
C LYS A 34 21.01 -1.35 -19.60
N VAL A 35 20.02 -0.46 -19.80
CA VAL A 35 19.19 0.09 -18.72
C VAL A 35 18.34 -0.99 -18.11
N ASN A 36 17.72 -1.85 -18.92
CA ASN A 36 16.95 -2.97 -18.43
C ASN A 36 17.82 -3.95 -17.62
N ALA A 37 19.04 -4.28 -18.10
CA ALA A 37 19.98 -5.12 -17.38
C ALA A 37 20.45 -4.47 -16.05
N LEU A 38 20.68 -3.17 -16.03
CA LEU A 38 21.03 -2.43 -14.82
C LEU A 38 19.92 -2.52 -13.77
N MET A 39 18.65 -2.45 -14.20
CA MET A 39 17.49 -2.54 -13.33
C MET A 39 17.26 -3.93 -12.73
N GLU A 40 17.97 -4.96 -13.18
CA GLU A 40 17.94 -6.31 -12.59
C GLU A 40 19.00 -6.49 -11.47
N ILE A 41 19.83 -5.48 -11.19
CA ILE A 41 20.94 -5.58 -10.23
C ILE A 41 20.53 -5.07 -8.84
N GLY A 42 20.79 -5.88 -7.81
CA GLY A 42 20.66 -5.50 -6.39
C GLY A 42 19.24 -5.08 -5.99
N PRO A 43 19.05 -3.90 -5.37
CA PRO A 43 17.73 -3.41 -4.96
C PRO A 43 16.93 -2.71 -6.07
N LEU A 44 17.51 -2.46 -7.23
CA LEU A 44 16.89 -1.70 -8.32
C LEU A 44 15.61 -2.34 -8.87
N PRO A 45 15.47 -3.68 -8.96
CA PRO A 45 14.20 -4.30 -9.35
C PRO A 45 13.00 -3.85 -8.52
N LEU A 46 13.20 -3.48 -7.26
CA LEU A 46 12.13 -3.03 -6.36
C LEU A 46 11.45 -1.74 -6.86
N PHE A 47 12.14 -0.93 -7.66
CA PHE A 47 11.55 0.26 -8.30
C PHE A 47 10.67 -0.07 -9.51
N ARG A 48 10.68 -1.30 -10.00
CA ARG A 48 9.80 -1.79 -11.07
C ARG A 48 8.53 -2.46 -10.55
N TYR A 49 8.53 -2.87 -9.28
CA TYR A 49 7.41 -3.61 -8.68
C TYR A 49 6.49 -2.67 -7.87
N GLY A 50 5.54 -2.01 -8.54
CA GLY A 50 4.58 -1.10 -7.88
C GLY A 50 3.72 -1.79 -6.83
N THR A 51 3.37 -3.06 -7.04
CA THR A 51 2.66 -3.89 -6.05
C THR A 51 3.41 -4.00 -4.73
N PHE A 52 4.75 -4.02 -4.76
CA PHE A 52 5.57 -3.95 -3.55
C PHE A 52 5.35 -2.64 -2.81
N GLY A 53 5.43 -1.50 -3.50
CA GLY A 53 5.20 -0.18 -2.92
C GLY A 53 3.80 -0.05 -2.30
N VAL A 54 2.77 -0.52 -3.02
CA VAL A 54 1.37 -0.53 -2.53
C VAL A 54 1.25 -1.40 -1.28
N SER A 55 1.79 -2.62 -1.30
CA SER A 55 1.75 -3.54 -0.15
C SER A 55 2.41 -2.93 1.08
N LEU A 56 3.56 -2.26 0.90
CA LEU A 56 4.29 -1.57 1.95
C LEU A 56 3.47 -0.40 2.54
N PHE A 57 2.81 0.39 1.69
CA PHE A 57 1.90 1.46 2.14
C PHE A 57 0.74 0.93 2.98
N LEU A 58 0.10 -0.14 2.53
CA LEU A 58 -1.01 -0.76 3.24
C LEU A 58 -0.55 -1.34 4.58
N MET A 59 0.61 -2.00 4.61
CA MET A 59 1.19 -2.57 5.82
C MET A 59 1.51 -1.49 6.86
N ILE A 60 2.16 -0.40 6.45
CA ILE A 60 2.44 0.74 7.32
C ILE A 60 1.13 1.38 7.83
N SER A 61 0.14 1.49 6.96
CA SER A 61 -1.17 2.03 7.35
C SER A 61 -1.84 1.17 8.43
N GLY A 62 -1.83 -0.15 8.25
CA GLY A 62 -2.34 -1.09 9.26
C GLY A 62 -1.61 -0.99 10.60
N MET A 63 -0.27 -0.91 10.56
CA MET A 63 0.57 -0.76 11.74
C MET A 63 0.25 0.54 12.51
N LEU A 64 0.16 1.67 11.82
CA LEU A 64 -0.11 2.97 12.46
C LEU A 64 -1.52 3.07 13.06
N ILE A 65 -2.50 2.42 12.43
CA ILE A 65 -3.87 2.33 12.97
C ILE A 65 -3.88 1.49 14.23
N ALA A 66 -3.28 0.32 14.18
CA ALA A 66 -3.18 -0.60 15.31
C ALA A 66 -2.44 0.04 16.50
N ASP A 67 -1.31 0.71 16.24
CA ASP A 67 -0.56 1.46 17.26
C ASP A 67 -1.42 2.56 17.91
N LYS A 68 -2.23 3.26 17.14
CA LYS A 68 -3.14 4.28 17.66
C LYS A 68 -4.18 3.70 18.61
N VAL A 69 -4.74 2.54 18.26
CA VAL A 69 -5.76 1.85 19.07
C VAL A 69 -5.15 1.24 20.33
N TYR A 70 -4.09 0.44 20.19
CA TYR A 70 -3.48 -0.27 21.31
C TYR A 70 -2.77 0.67 22.30
N SER A 71 -2.28 1.83 21.85
CA SER A 71 -1.71 2.86 22.73
C SER A 71 -2.74 3.76 23.41
N GLY A 72 -4.04 3.52 23.22
CA GLY A 72 -5.11 4.30 23.85
C GLY A 72 -5.33 5.69 23.26
N ARG A 73 -4.70 6.02 22.12
CA ARG A 73 -4.84 7.33 21.43
C ARG A 73 -6.06 7.39 20.51
N PHE A 74 -6.80 6.33 20.40
CA PHE A 74 -8.07 6.28 19.67
C PHE A 74 -9.19 6.95 20.48
N THR A 75 -9.86 7.91 19.88
CA THR A 75 -10.87 8.73 20.57
C THR A 75 -12.30 8.43 20.12
N SER A 76 -12.54 8.39 18.82
CA SER A 76 -13.90 8.25 18.27
C SER A 76 -13.88 7.61 16.88
N TRP A 77 -14.81 6.71 16.64
CA TRP A 77 -15.02 6.02 15.36
C TRP A 77 -15.38 6.98 14.24
N SER A 78 -16.39 7.80 14.49
CA SER A 78 -16.91 8.76 13.50
C SER A 78 -15.84 9.75 13.06
N SER A 79 -15.10 10.31 14.02
CA SER A 79 -14.00 11.24 13.73
C SER A 79 -12.88 10.61 12.91
N GLU A 80 -12.48 9.38 13.22
CA GLU A 80 -11.40 8.70 12.49
C GLU A 80 -11.80 8.31 11.08
N ILE A 81 -13.01 7.77 10.91
CA ILE A 81 -13.53 7.37 9.59
C ILE A 81 -13.74 8.60 8.72
N LEU A 82 -14.41 9.64 9.25
CA LEU A 82 -14.66 10.87 8.49
C LEU A 82 -13.37 11.57 8.08
N ARG A 83 -12.41 11.71 9.00
CA ARG A 83 -11.10 12.31 8.69
C ARG A 83 -10.38 11.56 7.56
N ARG A 84 -10.40 10.22 7.58
CA ARG A 84 -9.79 9.41 6.53
C ARG A 84 -10.49 9.57 5.21
N TYR A 85 -11.81 9.51 5.22
CA TYR A 85 -12.64 9.70 4.05
C TYR A 85 -12.34 11.05 3.38
N LEU A 86 -12.44 12.15 4.12
CA LEU A 86 -12.17 13.49 3.58
C LEU A 86 -10.71 13.65 3.12
N LYS A 87 -9.75 13.08 3.85
CA LYS A 87 -8.34 13.13 3.48
C LYS A 87 -8.03 12.45 2.15
N LEU A 88 -8.84 11.45 1.76
CA LEU A 88 -8.70 10.75 0.47
C LEU A 88 -9.53 11.44 -0.62
N THR A 89 -10.79 11.76 -0.35
CA THR A 89 -11.73 12.25 -1.35
C THR A 89 -11.48 13.69 -1.78
N CYS A 90 -11.07 14.59 -0.87
CA CYS A 90 -10.82 15.98 -1.24
C CYS A 90 -9.67 16.15 -2.25
N PRO A 91 -8.45 15.61 -2.02
CA PRO A 91 -7.39 15.66 -3.03
C PRO A 91 -7.78 14.94 -4.32
N LEU A 92 -8.49 13.81 -4.22
CA LEU A 92 -8.93 13.05 -5.37
C LEU A 92 -9.87 13.84 -6.25
N THR A 93 -10.78 14.62 -5.65
CA THR A 93 -11.70 15.52 -6.37
C THR A 93 -10.92 16.53 -7.21
N VAL A 94 -9.93 17.17 -6.62
CA VAL A 94 -9.07 18.13 -7.35
C VAL A 94 -8.35 17.43 -8.51
N THR A 95 -7.77 16.27 -8.24
CA THR A 95 -7.07 15.49 -9.28
C THR A 95 -7.99 15.10 -10.43
N PHE A 96 -9.20 14.63 -10.14
CA PHE A 96 -10.15 14.20 -11.18
C PHE A 96 -10.71 15.39 -12.00
N LEU A 97 -10.95 16.51 -11.35
CA LEU A 97 -11.36 17.73 -12.06
C LEU A 97 -10.25 18.25 -12.97
N LEU A 98 -8.99 18.23 -12.50
CA LEU A 98 -7.84 18.59 -13.33
C LEU A 98 -7.66 17.61 -14.50
N ALA A 99 -7.79 16.31 -14.27
CA ALA A 99 -7.74 15.31 -15.33
C ALA A 99 -8.82 15.57 -16.38
N TYR A 100 -10.04 15.87 -15.95
CA TYR A 100 -11.13 16.23 -16.86
C TYR A 100 -10.85 17.49 -17.66
N LEU A 101 -10.30 18.54 -17.03
CA LEU A 101 -9.91 19.78 -17.73
C LEU A 101 -8.84 19.52 -18.76
N PHE A 102 -7.81 18.72 -18.44
CA PHE A 102 -6.76 18.34 -19.38
C PHE A 102 -7.32 17.50 -20.54
N TYR A 103 -8.26 16.59 -20.25
CA TYR A 103 -8.95 15.83 -21.28
C TYR A 103 -9.73 16.76 -22.24
N ARG A 104 -10.50 17.70 -21.70
CA ARG A 104 -11.26 18.68 -22.51
C ARG A 104 -10.35 19.60 -23.31
N GLY A 105 -9.19 19.94 -22.77
CA GLY A 105 -8.15 20.72 -23.47
C GLY A 105 -7.35 19.94 -24.50
N GLY A 106 -7.62 18.63 -24.69
CA GLY A 106 -6.86 17.78 -25.63
C GLY A 106 -5.39 17.55 -25.24
N LEU A 107 -5.07 17.72 -23.95
CA LEU A 107 -3.70 17.63 -23.42
C LEU A 107 -3.24 16.21 -23.14
N PHE A 108 -4.13 15.22 -23.21
CA PHE A 108 -3.73 13.82 -23.08
C PHE A 108 -3.32 13.24 -24.43
N TYR A 109 -2.06 12.95 -24.58
CA TYR A 109 -1.48 12.36 -25.78
C TYR A 109 -1.40 10.84 -25.76
N THR A 110 -1.92 10.18 -24.71
CA THR A 110 -1.83 8.74 -24.49
C THR A 110 -2.31 7.95 -25.71
N VAL A 111 -3.49 8.26 -26.24
CA VAL A 111 -4.06 7.59 -27.42
C VAL A 111 -3.17 7.74 -28.67
N ARG A 112 -2.43 8.85 -28.80
CA ARG A 112 -1.54 9.12 -29.95
C ARG A 112 -0.17 8.48 -29.78
N VAL A 113 0.29 8.36 -28.54
CA VAL A 113 1.64 7.87 -28.20
C VAL A 113 1.65 6.36 -28.00
N ALA A 114 0.61 5.78 -27.45
CA ALA A 114 0.51 4.36 -27.17
C ALA A 114 0.82 3.45 -28.37
N PRO A 115 0.31 3.71 -29.60
CA PRO A 115 0.65 2.89 -30.76
C PRO A 115 2.14 2.95 -31.14
N ARG A 116 2.79 4.12 -30.90
CA ARG A 116 4.22 4.30 -31.19
C ARG A 116 5.11 3.57 -30.16
N LEU A 117 4.59 3.37 -28.96
CA LEU A 117 5.26 2.64 -27.88
C LEU A 117 4.92 1.16 -27.90
N GLU A 118 4.04 0.71 -28.80
CA GLU A 118 3.50 -0.67 -28.82
C GLU A 118 2.95 -1.09 -27.45
N ASN A 119 2.31 -0.14 -26.77
CA ASN A 119 1.88 -0.29 -25.38
C ASN A 119 0.35 -0.26 -25.27
N GLU A 120 -0.28 -1.44 -25.32
CA GLU A 120 -1.72 -1.59 -25.21
C GLU A 120 -2.27 -1.08 -23.87
N TRP A 121 -1.52 -1.26 -22.79
CA TRP A 121 -1.90 -0.76 -21.47
C TRP A 121 -2.08 0.77 -21.48
N LEU A 122 -1.15 1.50 -22.10
CA LEU A 122 -1.22 2.95 -22.20
C LEU A 122 -2.40 3.43 -23.04
N SER A 123 -2.81 2.66 -24.07
CA SER A 123 -3.93 3.01 -24.95
C SER A 123 -5.27 3.07 -24.23
N ASN A 124 -5.40 2.35 -23.11
CA ASN A 124 -6.64 2.31 -22.33
C ASN A 124 -6.84 3.55 -21.43
N PHE A 125 -5.79 4.38 -21.24
CA PHE A 125 -5.89 5.56 -20.39
C PHE A 125 -6.34 6.80 -21.18
N TYR A 126 -7.34 7.49 -20.62
CA TYR A 126 -7.81 8.78 -21.07
C TYR A 126 -8.36 8.78 -22.52
N SER A 127 -8.74 7.63 -23.07
CA SER A 127 -9.47 7.54 -24.34
C SER A 127 -10.84 8.19 -24.23
N TYR A 128 -11.49 8.05 -23.08
CA TYR A 128 -12.76 8.69 -22.74
C TYR A 128 -12.80 9.02 -21.25
N LEU A 129 -13.22 10.24 -20.91
CA LEU A 129 -13.55 10.62 -19.54
C LEU A 129 -15.01 11.13 -19.48
N PRO A 130 -15.78 10.64 -18.49
CA PRO A 130 -17.12 11.17 -18.21
C PRO A 130 -17.10 12.67 -17.87
N GLY A 131 -18.27 13.34 -17.85
CA GLY A 131 -18.36 14.79 -17.60
C GLY A 131 -17.87 15.23 -16.22
N GLY A 132 -17.50 16.52 -16.07
CA GLY A 132 -16.88 17.05 -14.84
C GLY A 132 -17.70 16.87 -13.56
N LEU A 133 -19.05 16.92 -13.61
CA LEU A 133 -19.89 16.60 -12.46
C LEU A 133 -19.78 15.13 -12.05
N LYS A 134 -19.57 14.24 -13.01
CA LYS A 134 -19.32 12.82 -12.73
C LYS A 134 -17.96 12.64 -12.05
N ALA A 135 -16.97 13.48 -12.32
CA ALA A 135 -15.67 13.42 -11.65
C ALA A 135 -15.80 13.53 -10.12
N ILE A 136 -16.69 14.39 -9.63
CA ILE A 136 -16.97 14.52 -8.20
C ILE A 136 -17.58 13.22 -7.65
N ARG A 137 -18.60 12.68 -8.31
CA ARG A 137 -19.20 11.40 -7.91
C ARG A 137 -18.16 10.27 -7.89
N TYR A 138 -17.32 10.18 -8.91
CA TYR A 138 -16.26 9.17 -8.97
C TYR A 138 -15.25 9.33 -7.82
N ALA A 139 -14.82 10.56 -7.53
CA ALA A 139 -13.90 10.84 -6.43
C ALA A 139 -14.47 10.49 -5.05
N TRP A 140 -15.77 10.74 -4.84
CA TRP A 140 -16.38 10.54 -3.52
C TRP A 140 -16.96 9.14 -3.34
N PHE A 141 -17.39 8.48 -4.39
CA PHE A 141 -18.10 7.22 -4.26
C PHE A 141 -17.49 6.08 -5.07
N ASP A 142 -17.44 6.19 -6.39
CA ASP A 142 -17.12 5.05 -7.24
C ASP A 142 -15.67 4.56 -7.03
N THR A 143 -14.70 5.47 -6.87
CA THR A 143 -13.31 5.11 -6.57
C THR A 143 -13.16 4.53 -5.16
N ILE A 144 -13.80 5.10 -4.15
CA ILE A 144 -13.60 4.68 -2.76
C ILE A 144 -14.29 3.33 -2.47
N PHE A 145 -15.46 3.08 -3.06
CA PHE A 145 -16.29 1.91 -2.74
C PHE A 145 -16.30 0.82 -3.82
N LYS A 146 -15.93 1.15 -5.07
CA LYS A 146 -15.96 0.22 -6.19
C LYS A 146 -14.60 0.00 -6.87
N ALA A 147 -13.54 0.62 -6.34
CA ALA A 147 -12.20 0.59 -6.93
C ALA A 147 -12.14 1.12 -8.38
N ASP A 148 -13.04 2.05 -8.73
CA ASP A 148 -13.07 2.62 -10.06
C ASP A 148 -11.86 3.53 -10.31
N SER A 149 -11.17 3.32 -11.42
CA SER A 149 -9.94 4.03 -11.79
C SER A 149 -10.04 4.84 -13.10
N THR A 150 -11.26 5.11 -13.56
CA THR A 150 -11.54 5.79 -14.83
C THR A 150 -10.81 7.13 -14.99
N TYR A 151 -10.80 7.97 -13.94
CA TYR A 151 -10.16 9.30 -13.99
C TYR A 151 -8.67 9.27 -13.67
N TYR A 152 -8.20 8.23 -12.96
CA TYR A 152 -6.81 8.11 -12.55
C TYR A 152 -6.47 6.65 -12.29
N GLY A 153 -5.64 6.05 -13.14
CA GLY A 153 -5.31 4.63 -13.09
C GLY A 153 -4.95 4.08 -11.71
N PRO A 154 -4.01 4.69 -10.96
CA PRO A 154 -3.62 4.21 -9.63
C PRO A 154 -4.68 4.34 -8.54
N SER A 155 -5.83 4.96 -8.79
CA SER A 155 -6.83 5.25 -7.74
C SER A 155 -7.54 4.02 -7.17
N TRP A 156 -7.51 2.87 -7.83
CA TRP A 156 -8.08 1.61 -7.35
C TRP A 156 -7.59 1.22 -5.94
N MET A 157 -6.33 1.54 -5.62
CA MET A 157 -5.74 1.24 -4.31
C MET A 157 -6.38 2.01 -3.14
N LEU A 158 -7.10 3.10 -3.42
CA LEU A 158 -7.74 3.92 -2.38
C LEU A 158 -8.89 3.21 -1.71
N THR A 159 -9.58 2.32 -2.42
CA THR A 159 -10.59 1.41 -1.84
C THR A 159 -9.96 0.54 -0.75
N TYR A 160 -8.84 -0.11 -1.06
CA TYR A 160 -8.12 -0.94 -0.09
C TYR A 160 -7.59 -0.11 1.09
N THR A 161 -7.11 1.10 0.80
CA THR A 161 -6.64 2.02 1.85
C THR A 161 -7.75 2.45 2.78
N PHE A 162 -8.92 2.79 2.26
CA PHE A 162 -10.06 3.23 3.07
C PHE A 162 -10.74 2.07 3.80
N MET A 163 -11.23 1.07 3.06
CA MET A 163 -11.93 -0.08 3.63
C MET A 163 -11.04 -0.91 4.54
N GLY A 164 -9.78 -1.13 4.15
CA GLY A 164 -8.81 -1.82 4.98
C GLY A 164 -8.46 -1.05 6.25
N SER A 165 -8.48 0.29 6.21
CA SER A 165 -8.34 1.11 7.42
C SER A 165 -9.48 0.90 8.40
N ILE A 166 -10.73 0.83 7.90
CA ILE A 166 -11.91 0.55 8.73
C ILE A 166 -11.80 -0.86 9.31
N LEU A 167 -11.50 -1.86 8.48
CA LEU A 167 -11.32 -3.24 8.93
C LEU A 167 -10.26 -3.34 10.03
N THR A 168 -9.10 -2.72 9.82
CA THR A 168 -8.02 -2.72 10.82
C THR A 168 -8.44 -2.00 12.10
N LEU A 169 -9.16 -0.90 12.00
CA LEU A 169 -9.65 -0.14 13.13
C LEU A 169 -10.64 -0.98 13.95
N VAL A 170 -11.63 -1.61 13.30
CA VAL A 170 -12.62 -2.50 13.92
C VAL A 170 -11.90 -3.65 14.64
N LEU A 171 -11.04 -4.35 13.90
CA LEU A 171 -10.34 -5.52 14.42
C LEU A 171 -9.42 -5.16 15.59
N SER A 172 -8.64 -4.09 15.49
CA SER A 172 -7.77 -3.64 16.60
C SER A 172 -8.57 -3.24 17.82
N SER A 173 -9.71 -2.57 17.62
CA SER A 173 -10.59 -2.16 18.74
C SER A 173 -11.23 -3.36 19.42
N ALA A 174 -11.75 -4.32 18.66
CA ALA A 174 -12.33 -5.55 19.18
C ALA A 174 -11.29 -6.39 19.95
N LEU A 175 -10.05 -6.38 19.49
CA LEU A 175 -8.97 -7.14 20.10
C LEU A 175 -8.27 -6.39 21.25
N ARG A 176 -8.61 -5.15 21.54
CA ARG A 176 -7.88 -4.34 22.52
C ARG A 176 -7.75 -5.00 23.88
N GLU A 177 -8.84 -5.50 24.42
CA GLU A 177 -8.91 -6.13 25.77
C GLU A 177 -8.63 -7.64 25.76
N VAL A 178 -8.42 -8.24 24.58
CA VAL A 178 -8.18 -9.68 24.41
C VAL A 178 -6.72 -10.03 24.77
N GLY A 179 -6.47 -11.22 25.28
CA GLY A 179 -5.12 -11.68 25.62
C GLY A 179 -4.22 -11.86 24.39
N THR A 180 -2.90 -11.66 24.54
CA THR A 180 -1.95 -11.64 23.40
C THR A 180 -2.00 -12.92 22.55
N ARG A 181 -2.11 -14.11 23.18
CA ARG A 181 -2.21 -15.39 22.45
C ARG A 181 -3.48 -15.46 21.59
N GLN A 182 -4.61 -15.06 22.14
CA GLN A 182 -5.89 -15.03 21.43
C GLN A 182 -5.87 -14.01 20.30
N LYS A 183 -5.27 -12.82 20.50
CA LYS A 183 -5.06 -11.85 19.43
C LYS A 183 -4.34 -12.47 18.23
N ILE A 184 -3.23 -13.16 18.50
CA ILE A 184 -2.43 -13.80 17.44
C ILE A 184 -3.24 -14.87 16.71
N LEU A 185 -3.99 -15.71 17.43
CA LEU A 185 -4.83 -16.76 16.83
C LEU A 185 -5.93 -16.17 15.95
N ILE A 186 -6.62 -15.13 16.43
CA ILE A 186 -7.68 -14.46 15.65
C ILE A 186 -7.09 -13.79 14.41
N LEU A 187 -5.96 -13.07 14.54
CA LEU A 187 -5.30 -12.45 13.41
C LEU A 187 -4.82 -13.50 12.40
N ALA A 188 -4.30 -14.63 12.85
CA ALA A 188 -3.90 -15.73 11.96
C ALA A 188 -5.11 -16.35 11.23
N GLY A 189 -6.25 -16.51 11.90
CA GLY A 189 -7.49 -16.99 11.28
C GLY A 189 -8.01 -16.03 10.21
N VAL A 190 -8.05 -14.73 10.52
CA VAL A 190 -8.44 -13.69 9.55
C VAL A 190 -7.45 -13.64 8.39
N ALA A 191 -6.14 -13.79 8.67
CA ALA A 191 -5.11 -13.84 7.64
C ALA A 191 -5.34 -15.02 6.67
N ALA A 192 -5.65 -16.20 7.19
CA ALA A 192 -5.93 -17.38 6.37
C ALA A 192 -7.12 -17.15 5.42
N VAL A 193 -8.19 -16.52 5.91
CA VAL A 193 -9.36 -16.14 5.08
C VAL A 193 -8.96 -15.15 4.00
N LEU A 194 -8.23 -14.08 4.35
CA LEU A 194 -7.81 -13.04 3.40
C LEU A 194 -6.84 -13.58 2.34
N ILE A 195 -5.99 -14.53 2.71
CA ILE A 195 -5.12 -15.25 1.75
C ILE A 195 -5.97 -16.07 0.80
N GLY A 196 -6.95 -16.83 1.31
CA GLY A 196 -7.87 -17.60 0.47
C GLY A 196 -8.70 -16.74 -0.47
N MET A 197 -9.00 -15.49 -0.08
CA MET A 197 -9.72 -14.50 -0.92
C MET A 197 -8.82 -13.71 -1.88
N ASN A 198 -7.54 -13.95 -1.88
CA ASN A 198 -6.58 -13.24 -2.74
C ASN A 198 -6.60 -11.71 -2.53
N SER A 199 -6.69 -11.25 -1.28
CA SER A 199 -7.01 -9.85 -0.98
C SER A 199 -5.83 -9.05 -0.45
N PHE A 200 -5.62 -7.84 -0.98
CA PHE A 200 -4.64 -6.87 -0.46
C PHE A 200 -4.88 -6.44 0.99
N TYR A 201 -6.05 -6.69 1.56
CA TYR A 201 -6.31 -6.44 2.98
C TYR A 201 -5.37 -7.20 3.91
N ILE A 202 -4.77 -8.31 3.44
CA ILE A 202 -3.75 -9.05 4.19
C ILE A 202 -2.56 -8.15 4.58
N CYS A 203 -2.19 -7.18 3.75
CA CYS A 203 -1.07 -6.27 4.04
C CYS A 203 -1.36 -5.40 5.27
N LEU A 204 -2.59 -4.88 5.41
CA LEU A 204 -2.97 -4.10 6.60
C LEU A 204 -2.99 -4.99 7.86
N LEU A 205 -3.46 -6.23 7.72
CA LEU A 205 -3.47 -7.18 8.81
C LEU A 205 -2.06 -7.55 9.27
N LEU A 206 -1.13 -7.76 8.34
CA LEU A 206 0.29 -7.94 8.64
C LEU A 206 0.86 -6.73 9.39
N GLY A 207 0.49 -5.51 8.98
CA GLY A 207 0.84 -4.29 9.71
C GLY A 207 0.34 -4.30 11.16
N ASN A 208 -0.89 -4.77 11.39
CA ASN A 208 -1.42 -4.95 12.74
C ASN A 208 -0.60 -5.97 13.55
N GLY A 209 -0.28 -7.13 12.96
CA GLY A 209 0.57 -8.16 13.59
C GLY A 209 1.95 -7.63 13.96
N ILE A 210 2.55 -6.84 13.08
CA ILE A 210 3.83 -6.17 13.33
C ILE A 210 3.72 -5.23 14.54
N CYS A 211 2.65 -4.43 14.63
CA CYS A 211 2.42 -3.57 15.79
C CYS A 211 2.39 -4.37 17.10
N LEU A 212 1.69 -5.52 17.12
CA LEU A 212 1.65 -6.40 18.29
C LEU A 212 3.01 -6.96 18.67
N LEU A 213 3.82 -7.36 17.68
CA LEU A 213 5.21 -7.80 17.92
C LEU A 213 6.06 -6.70 18.54
N MET A 214 5.94 -5.46 18.06
CA MET A 214 6.66 -4.30 18.63
C MET A 214 6.27 -4.10 20.09
N LEU A 215 4.98 -4.12 20.40
CA LEU A 215 4.48 -3.94 21.77
C LEU A 215 4.95 -5.08 22.67
N ALA A 216 4.97 -6.33 22.19
CA ALA A 216 5.47 -7.48 22.93
C ALA A 216 6.96 -7.39 23.25
N VAL A 217 7.77 -6.99 22.25
CA VAL A 217 9.22 -6.75 22.42
C VAL A 217 9.46 -5.63 23.42
N GLU A 218 8.74 -4.52 23.31
CA GLU A 218 8.85 -3.40 24.25
C GLU A 218 8.54 -3.83 25.69
N LYS A 219 7.46 -4.59 25.86
CA LYS A 219 7.09 -5.14 27.19
C LYS A 219 8.19 -6.05 27.73
N SER A 220 8.68 -6.99 26.92
CA SER A 220 9.76 -7.91 27.34
C SER A 220 11.07 -7.18 27.70
N MET A 221 11.42 -6.11 26.96
CA MET A 221 12.59 -5.29 27.26
C MET A 221 12.42 -4.50 28.56
N LYS A 222 11.21 -4.00 28.83
CA LYS A 222 10.87 -3.37 30.11
C LYS A 222 11.01 -4.32 31.28
N GLU A 223 10.52 -5.54 31.14
CA GLU A 223 10.58 -6.56 32.18
C GLU A 223 12.03 -7.03 32.46
N ARG A 224 12.90 -7.04 31.47
CA ARG A 224 14.32 -7.48 31.61
C ARG A 224 15.26 -6.40 32.16
N GLY A 225 14.78 -5.24 32.58
CA GLY A 225 15.62 -4.18 33.16
C GLY A 225 16.67 -3.56 32.25
N ARG A 226 16.63 -3.86 30.95
CA ARG A 226 17.56 -3.36 29.93
C ARG A 226 17.26 -1.91 29.48
N LYS A 227 16.68 -1.11 30.40
CA LYS A 227 15.94 0.10 30.08
C LYS A 227 16.73 1.37 29.82
N GLU A 228 18.00 1.47 30.23
CA GLU A 228 18.58 2.81 30.30
C GLU A 228 19.36 3.27 29.07
N ASN A 229 19.94 2.36 28.29
CA ASN A 229 20.84 2.78 27.19
C ASN A 229 20.23 2.73 25.78
N LEU A 230 19.13 1.98 25.54
CA LEU A 230 18.49 1.88 24.21
C LEU A 230 17.26 2.79 24.05
N LEU A 231 16.73 3.35 25.13
CA LEU A 231 15.54 4.20 25.11
C LEU A 231 15.86 5.69 25.17
N LYS A 232 17.10 6.09 25.42
CA LYS A 232 17.52 7.50 25.30
C LYS A 232 17.52 7.99 23.86
N ASP A 233 17.78 7.09 22.90
CA ASP A 233 17.64 7.37 21.48
C ASP A 233 16.37 6.68 20.97
N GLY A 234 15.25 7.42 20.93
CA GLY A 234 14.01 6.97 20.29
C GLY A 234 14.18 6.60 18.81
N GLU A 235 15.34 6.80 18.24
CA GLU A 235 15.76 6.49 16.88
C GLU A 235 16.01 4.98 16.68
N GLY A 236 16.61 4.26 17.64
CA GLY A 236 16.96 2.84 17.46
C GLY A 236 15.78 1.88 17.39
N LYS A 237 14.64 2.25 17.98
CA LYS A 237 13.45 1.37 18.06
C LYS A 237 12.76 1.17 16.71
N TYR A 238 12.69 2.22 15.90
CA TYR A 238 12.06 2.19 14.60
C TYR A 238 13.07 1.85 13.48
N GLY A 239 14.37 2.10 13.68
CA GLY A 239 15.41 1.73 12.73
C GLY A 239 15.55 0.22 12.56
N ILE A 240 15.64 -0.53 13.68
CA ILE A 240 15.67 -2.00 13.66
C ILE A 240 14.37 -2.55 13.05
N PHE A 241 13.27 -1.89 13.33
CA PHE A 241 11.97 -2.29 12.85
C PHE A 241 11.75 -1.93 11.38
N GLY A 242 12.17 -0.75 10.95
CA GLY A 242 12.20 -0.36 9.53
C GLY A 242 13.05 -1.34 8.73
N ALA A 243 14.21 -1.74 9.23
CA ALA A 243 15.06 -2.76 8.61
C ALA A 243 14.37 -4.13 8.57
N ALA A 244 13.70 -4.55 9.65
CA ALA A 244 12.96 -5.82 9.67
C ALA A 244 11.76 -5.82 8.70
N LEU A 245 11.02 -4.71 8.63
CA LEU A 245 9.97 -4.50 7.63
C LEU A 245 10.51 -4.55 6.21
N TRP A 246 11.66 -3.93 5.99
CA TRP A 246 12.31 -3.88 4.69
C TRP A 246 12.77 -5.27 4.25
N ILE A 247 13.48 -6.01 5.12
CA ILE A 247 13.92 -7.39 4.88
C ILE A 247 12.73 -8.32 4.67
N PHE A 248 11.69 -8.22 5.51
CA PHE A 248 10.48 -9.03 5.38
C PHE A 248 9.74 -8.74 4.08
N SER A 249 9.62 -7.47 3.68
CA SER A 249 8.96 -7.06 2.45
C SER A 249 9.70 -7.56 1.22
N ILE A 250 11.05 -7.48 1.21
CA ILE A 250 11.89 -8.03 0.14
C ILE A 250 11.73 -9.55 0.07
N TRP A 251 11.80 -10.23 1.22
CA TRP A 251 11.64 -11.68 1.30
C TRP A 251 10.24 -12.12 0.84
N PHE A 252 9.19 -11.42 1.28
CA PHE A 252 7.81 -11.69 0.93
C PHE A 252 7.54 -11.54 -0.56
N VAL A 253 7.99 -10.44 -1.18
CA VAL A 253 7.84 -10.21 -2.63
C VAL A 253 8.60 -11.28 -3.42
N ARG A 254 9.83 -11.60 -3.03
CA ARG A 254 10.65 -12.62 -3.70
C ARG A 254 10.06 -14.02 -3.56
N LYS A 255 9.52 -14.37 -2.39
CA LYS A 255 8.82 -15.65 -2.17
C LYS A 255 7.50 -15.70 -2.91
N SER A 256 6.73 -14.61 -2.94
CA SER A 256 5.45 -14.52 -3.66
C SER A 256 5.64 -14.76 -5.15
N PHE A 257 6.67 -14.16 -5.76
CA PHE A 257 7.05 -14.41 -7.15
C PHE A 257 7.40 -15.88 -7.38
N TRP A 258 8.22 -16.49 -6.51
CA TRP A 258 8.66 -17.89 -6.65
C TRP A 258 7.52 -18.89 -6.44
N ILE A 259 6.67 -18.68 -5.47
CA ILE A 259 5.53 -19.57 -5.19
C ILE A 259 4.46 -19.43 -6.29
N GLY A 260 4.22 -18.23 -6.81
CA GLY A 260 3.31 -18.01 -7.95
C GLY A 260 3.80 -18.73 -9.20
N THR A 261 5.08 -18.66 -9.52
CA THR A 261 5.67 -19.36 -10.66
C THR A 261 5.76 -20.89 -10.44
N ALA A 262 6.06 -21.35 -9.22
CA ALA A 262 6.18 -22.78 -8.91
C ALA A 262 4.84 -23.53 -8.87
N LEU A 263 3.76 -22.84 -8.49
CA LEU A 263 2.43 -23.45 -8.41
C LEU A 263 1.65 -23.34 -9.72
N GLY A 264 2.19 -22.67 -10.75
CA GLY A 264 1.46 -22.44 -12.02
C GLY A 264 0.10 -21.79 -11.81
N ALA A 265 -0.11 -21.22 -10.63
CA ALA A 265 -1.41 -20.75 -10.20
C ALA A 265 -1.53 -19.28 -10.49
N HIS A 266 -2.53 -18.89 -11.22
CA HIS A 266 -3.10 -17.55 -11.17
C HIS A 266 -3.75 -17.29 -9.78
N GLY A 267 -3.07 -17.71 -8.71
CA GLY A 267 -3.49 -17.55 -7.33
C GLY A 267 -3.01 -16.22 -6.75
N PHE A 268 -3.34 -15.99 -5.45
CA PHE A 268 -3.03 -14.77 -4.70
C PHE A 268 -1.59 -14.26 -4.88
N LEU A 269 -0.63 -15.16 -4.93
CA LEU A 269 0.78 -14.83 -5.08
C LEU A 269 1.15 -14.53 -6.55
N GLY A 270 0.49 -15.18 -7.50
CA GLY A 270 0.54 -14.84 -8.93
C GLY A 270 -0.11 -13.49 -9.19
N GLY A 271 -1.26 -13.18 -8.57
CA GLY A 271 -1.93 -11.88 -8.65
C GLY A 271 -1.09 -10.72 -8.08
N LEU A 272 -0.25 -10.96 -7.07
CA LEU A 272 0.71 -9.95 -6.59
C LEU A 272 1.87 -9.71 -7.58
N GLY A 273 2.21 -10.74 -8.38
CA GLY A 273 3.27 -10.67 -9.39
C GLY A 273 2.76 -10.41 -10.80
N THR A 274 1.54 -10.85 -11.11
CA THR A 274 0.88 -10.77 -12.42
C THR A 274 -0.34 -9.83 -12.43
N MET A 275 -0.51 -8.93 -11.46
CA MET A 275 -1.19 -7.68 -11.76
C MET A 275 -0.30 -6.90 -12.75
N GLU A 276 0.02 -7.54 -13.85
CA GLU A 276 0.19 -6.90 -15.12
C GLU A 276 -1.14 -6.20 -15.35
N PHE A 277 -1.12 -4.98 -15.07
CA PHE A 277 -1.95 -3.87 -15.44
C PHE A 277 -2.96 -4.21 -16.55
N TYR A 278 -4.17 -4.59 -16.17
CA TYR A 278 -5.37 -4.42 -16.98
C TYR A 278 -6.05 -3.10 -16.64
#